data_5fbd4f5e34446d04a886fedb24ecefb2
#
_entry.id   5fbd4f5e34446d04a886fedb24ecefb2
#
_cell.length_a   1.000
_cell.length_b   1.000
_cell.length_c   1.000
_cell.angle_alpha   90.00
_cell.angle_beta   90.00
_cell.angle_gamma   90.00
#
_symmetry.space_group_name_H-M   'P 1'
#
loop_
_entity.id
_entity.type
_entity.pdbx_description
1 polymer ?
#
loop_
_entity_poly.entity_id
_entity_poly.type
_entity_poly.pdbx_seq_one_letter_code
_entity_poly.pdbx_strand_id
1 'polypeptide(L)' 'MAKIPVNGEPREVQLPLTLSELITLSEVQQPEMVSVQVNEEFADRSEWDSIQIGEGDSVDFLYFMGGGENR' A
#
# COMPACT_ATOMS: atom_id res chain seq x y z
N MET A 1 -0.18 -17.67 -7.23
CA MET A 1 -0.58 -16.35 -6.73
C MET A 1 -0.52 -16.33 -5.23
N ALA A 2 -0.26 -15.18 -4.66
CA ALA A 2 -0.16 -15.01 -3.23
C ALA A 2 -1.28 -14.12 -2.73
N LYS A 3 -1.65 -14.28 -1.48
CA LYS A 3 -2.64 -13.41 -0.85
C LYS A 3 -1.94 -12.46 0.09
N ILE A 4 -2.13 -11.18 -0.15
CA ILE A 4 -1.52 -10.13 0.65
C ILE A 4 -2.64 -9.36 1.34
N PRO A 5 -2.66 -9.30 2.67
CA PRO A 5 -3.67 -8.48 3.34
C PRO A 5 -3.43 -7.00 3.03
N VAL A 6 -4.45 -6.36 2.48
CA VAL A 6 -4.42 -4.94 2.20
C VAL A 6 -5.58 -4.33 2.97
N ASN A 7 -5.25 -3.48 3.94
CA ASN A 7 -6.23 -2.91 4.87
C ASN A 7 -7.06 -4.01 5.53
N GLY A 8 -6.39 -5.12 5.85
CA GLY A 8 -7.04 -6.24 6.53
C GLY A 8 -7.80 -7.19 5.62
N GLU A 9 -7.85 -6.93 4.33
CA GLU A 9 -8.56 -7.78 3.39
C GLU A 9 -7.57 -8.52 2.50
N PRO A 10 -7.69 -9.84 2.38
CA PRO A 10 -6.77 -10.59 1.53
C PRO A 10 -6.97 -10.21 0.07
N ARG A 11 -5.88 -9.96 -0.62
CA ARG A 11 -5.90 -9.60 -2.01
C ARG A 11 -4.97 -10.53 -2.76
N GLU A 12 -5.45 -11.12 -3.84
CA GLU A 12 -4.63 -12.03 -4.63
C GLU A 12 -3.78 -11.24 -5.61
N VAL A 13 -2.48 -11.49 -5.58
CA VAL A 13 -1.54 -10.79 -6.43
C VAL A 13 -0.54 -11.77 -7.00
N GLN A 14 0.08 -11.39 -8.09
CA GLN A 14 1.16 -12.16 -8.69
C GLN A 14 2.49 -11.63 -8.19
N LEU A 15 3.34 -12.54 -7.73
CA LEU A 15 4.68 -12.20 -7.31
C LEU A 15 5.66 -12.51 -8.42
N PRO A 16 6.76 -11.78 -8.51
CA PRO A 16 7.18 -10.69 -7.66
C PRO A 16 6.37 -9.42 -7.91
N LEU A 17 6.32 -8.57 -6.89
CA LEU A 17 5.49 -7.38 -6.95
C LEU A 17 6.14 -6.30 -6.09
N THR A 18 6.27 -5.10 -6.63
CA THR A 18 6.74 -3.98 -5.83
C THR A 18 5.55 -3.30 -5.15
N LEU A 19 5.85 -2.54 -4.10
CA LEU A 19 4.82 -1.79 -3.42
C LEU A 19 4.15 -0.80 -4.37
N SER A 20 4.94 -0.19 -5.25
CA SER A 20 4.40 0.74 -6.24
C SER A 20 3.38 0.04 -7.14
N GLU A 21 3.69 -1.18 -7.56
CA GLU A 21 2.76 -1.94 -8.40
C GLU A 21 1.49 -2.30 -7.64
N LEU A 22 1.64 -2.66 -6.37
CA LEU A 22 0.47 -2.99 -5.55
C LEU A 22 -0.44 -1.78 -5.39
N ILE A 23 0.15 -0.60 -5.19
CA ILE A 23 -0.63 0.62 -5.06
C ILE A 23 -1.41 0.88 -6.35
N THR A 24 -0.77 0.67 -7.50
CA THR A 24 -1.44 0.85 -8.78
C THR A 24 -2.59 -0.14 -8.94
N LEU A 25 -2.35 -1.40 -8.58
CA LEU A 25 -3.40 -2.42 -8.68
C LEU A 25 -4.56 -2.15 -7.74
N SER A 26 -4.30 -1.48 -6.63
CA SER A 26 -5.34 -1.16 -5.66
C SER A 26 -6.15 0.06 -6.06
N GLU A 27 -5.80 0.69 -7.16
CA GLU A 27 -6.56 1.82 -7.70
C GLU A 27 -6.66 2.97 -6.71
N VAL A 28 -5.54 3.25 -6.06
CA VAL A 28 -5.47 4.39 -5.16
C VAL A 28 -5.61 5.66 -5.99
N GLN A 29 -6.64 6.44 -5.71
CA GLN A 29 -6.99 7.56 -6.58
C GLN A 29 -6.11 8.77 -6.36
N GLN A 30 -5.63 8.95 -5.15
CA GLN A 30 -4.78 10.10 -4.84
C GLN A 30 -3.54 9.60 -4.10
N PRO A 31 -2.58 9.03 -4.84
CA PRO A 31 -1.40 8.47 -4.18
C PRO A 31 -0.63 9.50 -3.36
N GLU A 32 -0.70 10.76 -3.76
CA GLU A 32 0.03 11.80 -3.03
C GLU A 32 -0.61 12.09 -1.67
N MET A 33 -1.83 11.61 -1.46
CA MET A 33 -2.55 11.84 -0.21
C MET A 33 -2.58 10.60 0.68
N VAL A 34 -1.88 9.56 0.29
CA VAL A 34 -1.94 8.31 1.03
C VAL A 34 -0.60 8.03 1.70
N SER A 35 -0.67 7.54 2.92
CA SER A 35 0.48 6.96 3.60
C SER A 35 0.36 5.46 3.51
N VAL A 36 1.48 4.78 3.33
CA VAL A 36 1.49 3.35 3.16
C VAL A 36 2.38 2.73 4.24
N GLN A 37 1.87 1.68 4.87
CA GLN A 37 2.64 0.92 5.84
C GLN A 37 2.76 -0.51 5.35
N VAL A 38 3.95 -1.06 5.46
CA VAL A 38 4.21 -2.46 5.16
C VAL A 38 4.64 -3.12 6.45
N ASN A 39 3.86 -4.11 6.90
CA ASN A 39 4.12 -4.80 8.17
C ASN A 39 4.21 -3.79 9.31
N GLU A 40 3.30 -2.81 9.29
CA GLU A 40 3.18 -1.78 10.33
C GLU A 40 4.35 -0.80 10.36
N GLU A 41 5.15 -0.77 9.30
CA GLU A 41 6.24 0.20 9.19
C GLU A 41 5.96 1.15 8.03
N PHE A 42 6.13 2.43 8.30
CA PHE A 42 5.89 3.44 7.28
C PHE A 42 6.84 3.24 6.09
N ALA A 43 6.28 3.25 4.90
CA ALA A 43 7.04 3.15 3.66
C ALA A 43 7.05 4.50 2.98
N ASP A 44 8.24 5.10 2.90
CA ASP A 44 8.38 6.40 2.26
C ASP A 44 8.12 6.28 0.77
N ARG A 45 7.48 7.31 0.20
CA ARG A 45 7.12 7.30 -1.21
C ARG A 45 8.33 7.04 -2.11
N SER A 46 9.48 7.56 -1.74
CA SER A 46 10.69 7.39 -2.54
C SER A 46 11.16 5.94 -2.57
N GLU A 47 10.63 5.10 -1.68
CA GLU A 47 11.03 3.70 -1.59
C GLU A 47 10.02 2.74 -2.22
N TRP A 48 8.88 3.25 -2.66
CA TRP A 48 7.81 2.38 -3.16
C TRP A 48 8.26 1.48 -4.32
N ASP A 49 9.13 2.00 -5.18
CA ASP A 49 9.58 1.23 -6.34
C ASP A 49 10.58 0.16 -5.98
N SER A 50 11.22 0.26 -4.81
CA SER A 50 12.25 -0.69 -4.42
C SER A 50 11.79 -1.68 -3.36
N ILE A 51 10.63 -1.44 -2.74
CA ILE A 51 10.11 -2.37 -1.75
C ILE A 51 9.42 -3.52 -2.45
N GLN A 52 9.88 -4.74 -2.17
CA GLN A 52 9.30 -5.95 -2.73
C GLN A 52 8.30 -6.53 -1.76
N ILE A 53 7.11 -6.81 -2.25
CA ILE A 53 6.05 -7.41 -1.44
C ILE A 53 6.10 -8.92 -1.66
N GLY A 54 5.95 -9.69 -0.59
CA GLY A 54 5.95 -11.13 -0.68
C GLY A 54 4.93 -11.74 0.25
N GLU A 55 4.83 -13.05 0.20
CA GLU A 55 3.90 -13.77 1.07
C GLU A 55 4.27 -13.49 2.52
N GLY A 56 3.24 -13.26 3.32
CA GLY A 56 3.45 -12.95 4.73
C GLY A 56 3.52 -11.48 5.02
N ASP A 57 3.65 -10.64 4.00
CA ASP A 57 3.64 -9.19 4.19
C ASP A 57 2.20 -8.69 4.25
N SER A 58 2.00 -7.63 5.01
CA SER A 58 0.71 -6.94 5.03
C SER A 58 0.93 -5.47 4.68
N VAL A 59 -0.07 -4.88 4.04
CA VAL A 59 0.02 -3.51 3.55
C VAL A 59 -1.22 -2.76 4.00
N ASP A 60 -1.01 -1.58 4.54
CA ASP A 60 -2.11 -0.71 4.96
C ASP A 60 -1.98 0.65 4.28
N PHE A 61 -3.09 1.13 3.76
CA PHE A 61 -3.17 2.46 3.17
C PHE A 61 -3.92 3.37 4.14
N LEU A 62 -3.29 4.48 4.49
CA LEU A 62 -3.88 5.46 5.39
C LEU A 62 -4.08 6.75 4.60
N TYR A 63 -5.31 7.14 4.43
CA TYR A 63 -5.62 8.36 3.70
C TYR A 63 -5.71 9.53 4.65
N PHE A 64 -4.97 10.57 4.34
CA PHE A 64 -5.10 11.82 5.08
C PHE A 64 -6.17 12.64 4.40
N MET A 65 -7.29 12.72 5.05
CA MET A 65 -8.35 13.58 4.59
C MET A 65 -7.98 14.98 5.04
N GLY A 66 -7.40 15.67 4.14
CA GLY A 66 -6.85 16.97 4.45
C GLY A 66 -7.76 17.75 5.38
N GLY A 67 -7.31 18.14 6.13
CA GLY A 67 -8.04 18.72 7.01
C GLY A 67 -9.47 18.94 7.00
N GLY A 68 -9.00 18.71 6.75
CA GLY A 68 -9.80 18.93 6.96
C GLY A 68 -10.42 18.93 7.08
N GLU A 69 -10.44 18.84 7.22
CA GLU A 69 -11.19 18.90 7.32
C GLU A 69 -11.71 19.10 7.61
N ASN A 70 -11.56 19.45 7.96
CA ASN A 70 -12.02 19.84 8.14
C ASN A 70 -12.45 20.14 8.07
N ARG A 71 -12.42 20.26 8.21
CA ARG A 71 -12.76 20.69 8.14
C ARG A 71 -13.02 21.00 8.14
#